data_b5667951c1a7fd60f3d2b941d999e01f
#
_entry.id   b5667951c1a7fd60f3d2b941d999e01f
#
_cell.length_a   1.000
_cell.length_b   1.000
_cell.length_c   1.000
_cell.angle_alpha   90.00
_cell.angle_beta   90.00
_cell.angle_gamma   90.00
#
_symmetry.space_group_name_H-M   'P 1'
#
loop_
_entity.id
_entity.type
_entity.pdbx_description
1 polymer ?
#
loop_
_entity_poly.entity_id
_entity_poly.type
_entity_poly.pdbx_seq_one_letter_code
_entity_poly.pdbx_strand_id
1 'polypeptide(L)'
;KNDGKGKYFEELLARIRDIRSSEKVFWRKVLDIYATSIDYNPKDDVSREFFRVIQNKMHWAAHGHTAAEIIYGRADASKPNMGLTSSRSKHVRKDDTEIAKNYLDEKELDLLNRIVTMYLEFAELQALRRKQMTMRDWVSKLDDFLKLSDHELLNHSGKISHEEALEKAHIEYEKYRKNLLKEPTEVEKDFIEAEKEFKKLESTKKHAYPKRR
;
A
#
# COMPACT_ATOMS: atom_id res chain seq x y z
N LYS A 1 33.51 25.84 -10.35
CA LYS A 1 32.15 26.07 -9.81
C LYS A 1 31.03 25.22 -10.47
N ASN A 2 31.36 24.31 -11.40
CA ASN A 2 30.41 23.48 -12.13
C ASN A 2 30.30 22.02 -11.61
N ASP A 3 31.16 21.66 -10.67
CA ASP A 3 31.30 20.26 -10.20
C ASP A 3 30.11 19.74 -9.38
N GLY A 4 29.47 20.63 -8.63
CA GLY A 4 28.32 20.22 -7.79
C GLY A 4 27.05 19.87 -8.59
N LYS A 5 26.83 20.51 -9.75
CA LYS A 5 25.66 20.23 -10.60
C LYS A 5 25.80 18.89 -11.35
N GLY A 6 27.00 18.57 -11.81
CA GLY A 6 27.28 17.27 -12.45
C GLY A 6 26.99 16.12 -11.50
N LYS A 7 27.51 16.18 -10.29
CA LYS A 7 27.34 15.18 -9.24
C LYS A 7 25.86 14.99 -8.86
N TYR A 8 25.09 16.08 -8.75
CA TYR A 8 23.65 16.03 -8.48
C TYR A 8 22.89 15.18 -9.52
N PHE A 9 23.12 15.41 -10.82
CA PHE A 9 22.41 14.68 -11.86
C PHE A 9 22.87 13.23 -11.98
N GLU A 10 24.12 12.93 -11.73
CA GLU A 10 24.63 11.56 -11.67
C GLU A 10 24.00 10.80 -10.50
N GLU A 11 23.88 11.41 -9.34
CA GLU A 11 23.22 10.83 -8.16
C GLU A 11 21.73 10.60 -8.44
N LEU A 12 21.03 11.57 -9.03
CA LEU A 12 19.62 11.44 -9.40
C LEU A 12 19.40 10.29 -10.39
N LEU A 13 20.21 10.21 -11.44
CA LEU A 13 20.14 9.12 -12.42
C LEU A 13 20.43 7.76 -11.80
N ALA A 14 21.42 7.67 -10.92
CA ALA A 14 21.74 6.43 -10.20
C ALA A 14 20.56 5.98 -9.34
N ARG A 15 19.92 6.89 -8.62
CA ARG A 15 18.72 6.60 -7.79
C ARG A 15 17.55 6.12 -8.65
N ILE A 16 17.25 6.79 -9.78
CA ILE A 16 16.17 6.40 -10.69
C ILE A 16 16.41 5.00 -11.25
N ARG A 17 17.64 4.68 -11.69
CA ARG A 17 18.00 3.35 -12.19
C ARG A 17 17.85 2.26 -11.14
N ASP A 18 18.26 2.54 -9.90
CA ASP A 18 18.13 1.64 -8.77
C ASP A 18 16.66 1.35 -8.43
N ILE A 19 15.77 2.33 -8.58
CA ILE A 19 14.32 2.21 -8.41
C ILE A 19 13.73 1.22 -9.41
N ARG A 20 14.11 1.30 -10.67
CA ARG A 20 13.61 0.41 -11.73
C ARG A 20 14.02 -1.05 -11.51
N SER A 21 15.18 -1.29 -10.93
CA SER A 21 15.71 -2.64 -10.71
C SER A 21 15.10 -3.38 -9.52
N SER A 22 14.30 -2.71 -8.67
CA SER A 22 13.82 -3.26 -7.40
C SER A 22 12.31 -3.18 -7.25
N GLU A 23 11.62 -4.31 -7.44
CA GLU A 23 10.16 -4.43 -7.28
C GLU A 23 9.62 -4.13 -5.87
N LYS A 24 10.44 -4.25 -4.84
CA LYS A 24 9.97 -4.34 -3.44
C LYS A 24 9.78 -3.03 -2.67
N VAL A 25 10.25 -1.87 -3.16
CA VAL A 25 10.26 -0.63 -2.37
C VAL A 25 9.83 0.60 -3.18
N PHE A 26 8.88 0.41 -4.05
CA PHE A 26 8.47 1.35 -5.06
C PHE A 26 8.19 2.79 -4.53
N TRP A 27 7.33 2.94 -3.51
CA TRP A 27 7.00 4.25 -2.96
C TRP A 27 8.16 4.94 -2.24
N ARG A 28 8.96 4.20 -1.48
CA ARG A 28 10.13 4.80 -0.82
C ARG A 28 11.08 5.45 -1.81
N LYS A 29 11.23 4.83 -2.96
CA LYS A 29 12.18 5.28 -3.98
C LYS A 29 11.64 6.45 -4.82
N VAL A 30 10.33 6.53 -5.05
CA VAL A 30 9.71 7.76 -5.58
C VAL A 30 9.98 8.93 -4.64
N LEU A 31 9.84 8.73 -3.35
CA LEU A 31 10.16 9.73 -2.34
C LEU A 31 11.65 10.15 -2.39
N ASP A 32 12.57 9.19 -2.64
CA ASP A 32 13.99 9.47 -2.78
C ASP A 32 14.32 10.39 -3.97
N ILE A 33 13.56 10.28 -5.08
CA ILE A 33 13.72 11.21 -6.22
C ILE A 33 13.32 12.62 -5.81
N TYR A 34 12.19 12.78 -5.14
CA TYR A 34 11.75 14.09 -4.68
C TYR A 34 12.69 14.69 -3.62
N ALA A 35 13.32 13.85 -2.81
CA ALA A 35 14.37 14.28 -1.88
C ALA A 35 15.62 14.83 -2.60
N THR A 36 15.73 14.68 -3.93
CA THR A 36 16.75 15.34 -4.74
C THR A 36 16.34 16.75 -5.20
N SER A 37 15.15 17.25 -4.84
CA SER A 37 14.75 18.63 -5.13
C SER A 37 15.75 19.61 -4.51
N ILE A 38 16.06 20.68 -5.24
CA ILE A 38 17.06 21.66 -4.78
C ILE A 38 16.64 22.43 -3.53
N ASP A 39 15.36 22.43 -3.21
CA ASP A 39 14.71 23.05 -2.06
C ASP A 39 14.22 22.05 -1.00
N TYR A 40 14.62 20.77 -1.12
CA TYR A 40 14.23 19.74 -0.14
C TYR A 40 14.93 19.94 1.20
N ASN A 41 14.13 19.96 2.26
CA ASN A 41 14.61 19.95 3.64
C ASN A 41 13.83 18.88 4.45
N PRO A 42 14.48 17.79 4.90
CA PRO A 42 13.79 16.69 5.61
C PRO A 42 13.19 17.09 6.95
N LYS A 43 13.58 18.24 7.52
CA LYS A 43 13.06 18.76 8.79
C LYS A 43 11.86 19.69 8.61
N ASP A 44 11.54 20.04 7.38
CA ASP A 44 10.49 20.99 7.05
C ASP A 44 9.14 20.28 6.84
N ASP A 45 8.10 20.82 7.46
CA ASP A 45 6.73 20.32 7.28
C ASP A 45 6.26 20.44 5.83
N VAL A 46 6.77 21.44 5.09
CA VAL A 46 6.52 21.61 3.66
C VAL A 46 6.97 20.39 2.86
N SER A 47 8.12 19.81 3.18
CA SER A 47 8.61 18.59 2.51
C SER A 47 7.74 17.37 2.79
N ARG A 48 7.23 17.23 4.03
CA ARG A 48 6.30 16.14 4.37
C ARG A 48 4.94 16.30 3.66
N GLU A 49 4.42 17.52 3.65
CA GLU A 49 3.17 17.83 2.95
C GLU A 49 3.29 17.58 1.44
N PHE A 50 4.40 17.93 0.83
CA PHE A 50 4.68 17.65 -0.56
C PHE A 50 4.56 16.16 -0.89
N PHE A 51 5.16 15.28 -0.09
CA PHE A 51 5.06 13.84 -0.32
C PHE A 51 3.62 13.33 -0.22
N ARG A 52 2.85 13.83 0.74
CA ARG A 52 1.43 13.52 0.90
C ARG A 52 0.62 13.94 -0.33
N VAL A 53 0.88 15.12 -0.85
CA VAL A 53 0.22 15.65 -2.06
C VAL A 53 0.50 14.78 -3.28
N ILE A 54 1.76 14.42 -3.52
CA ILE A 54 2.14 13.56 -4.65
C ILE A 54 1.47 12.19 -4.56
N GLN A 55 1.53 11.57 -3.39
CA GLN A 55 0.91 10.26 -3.17
C GLN A 55 -0.60 10.30 -3.43
N ASN A 56 -1.29 11.30 -2.90
CA ASN A 56 -2.74 11.44 -3.08
C ASN A 56 -3.10 11.70 -4.54
N LYS A 57 -2.34 12.52 -5.27
CA LYS A 57 -2.57 12.76 -6.71
C LYS A 57 -2.44 11.48 -7.54
N MET A 58 -1.44 10.65 -7.27
CA MET A 58 -1.25 9.38 -7.97
C MET A 58 -2.34 8.36 -7.62
N HIS A 59 -2.74 8.26 -6.36
CA HIS A 59 -3.89 7.43 -5.96
C HIS A 59 -5.17 7.89 -6.64
N TRP A 60 -5.45 9.20 -6.60
CA TRP A 60 -6.63 9.76 -7.25
C TRP A 60 -6.68 9.43 -8.74
N ALA A 61 -5.58 9.63 -9.45
CA ALA A 61 -5.48 9.32 -10.87
C ALA A 61 -5.68 7.81 -11.17
N ALA A 62 -5.30 6.93 -10.24
CA ALA A 62 -5.44 5.49 -10.43
C ALA A 62 -6.85 4.96 -10.14
N HIS A 63 -7.58 5.53 -9.16
CA HIS A 63 -8.85 4.95 -8.70
C HIS A 63 -9.85 5.95 -8.09
N GLY A 64 -9.64 7.25 -8.24
CA GLY A 64 -10.59 8.30 -7.83
C GLY A 64 -10.72 8.50 -6.32
N HIS A 65 -9.76 8.06 -5.51
CA HIS A 65 -9.75 8.22 -4.07
C HIS A 65 -8.36 8.62 -3.57
N THR A 66 -8.28 9.35 -2.46
CA THR A 66 -7.02 9.56 -1.76
C THR A 66 -6.59 8.30 -1.00
N ALA A 67 -5.33 8.23 -0.56
CA ALA A 67 -4.84 7.12 0.24
C ALA A 67 -5.65 6.94 1.55
N ALA A 68 -6.01 8.05 2.22
CA ALA A 68 -6.83 8.02 3.43
C ALA A 68 -8.25 7.49 3.15
N GLU A 69 -8.89 7.91 2.07
CA GLU A 69 -10.22 7.43 1.68
C GLU A 69 -10.24 5.94 1.37
N ILE A 70 -9.19 5.38 0.76
CA ILE A 70 -9.06 3.95 0.53
C ILE A 70 -8.98 3.18 1.86
N ILE A 71 -8.09 3.59 2.76
CA ILE A 71 -7.96 2.94 4.07
C ILE A 71 -9.29 3.00 4.81
N TYR A 72 -9.89 4.20 4.91
CA TYR A 72 -11.15 4.42 5.62
C TYR A 72 -12.31 3.60 5.05
N GLY A 73 -12.43 3.53 3.72
CA GLY A 73 -13.54 2.85 3.04
C GLY A 73 -13.40 1.32 3.00
N ARG A 74 -12.18 0.79 3.07
CA ARG A 74 -11.91 -0.64 2.83
C ARG A 74 -11.51 -1.42 4.07
N ALA A 75 -10.98 -0.78 5.12
CA ALA A 75 -10.66 -1.43 6.37
C ALA A 75 -11.95 -1.93 7.06
N ASP A 76 -12.10 -3.26 7.17
CA ASP A 76 -13.32 -3.91 7.66
C ASP A 76 -12.98 -5.28 8.28
N ALA A 77 -13.14 -5.39 9.59
CA ALA A 77 -12.86 -6.61 10.36
C ALA A 77 -13.71 -7.82 9.96
N SER A 78 -14.85 -7.61 9.29
CA SER A 78 -15.72 -8.68 8.81
C SER A 78 -15.25 -9.33 7.51
N LYS A 79 -14.34 -8.67 6.80
CA LYS A 79 -13.79 -9.17 5.54
C LYS A 79 -12.55 -10.04 5.75
N PRO A 80 -12.28 -11.00 4.85
CA PRO A 80 -11.02 -11.72 4.86
C PRO A 80 -9.83 -10.75 4.87
N ASN A 81 -8.86 -11.00 5.75
CA ASN A 81 -7.69 -10.14 5.93
C ASN A 81 -8.02 -8.65 6.16
N MET A 82 -9.17 -8.34 6.78
CA MET A 82 -9.64 -6.96 6.99
C MET A 82 -9.88 -6.17 5.69
N GLY A 83 -10.12 -6.82 4.56
CA GLY A 83 -10.22 -6.19 3.25
C GLY A 83 -8.88 -5.89 2.58
N LEU A 84 -7.74 -6.28 3.18
CA LEU A 84 -6.43 -6.19 2.54
C LEU A 84 -6.31 -7.25 1.44
N THR A 85 -5.82 -6.83 0.28
CA THR A 85 -5.51 -7.70 -0.87
C THR A 85 -4.08 -8.21 -0.82
N SER A 86 -3.19 -7.51 -0.09
CA SER A 86 -1.81 -7.90 0.14
C SER A 86 -1.36 -7.63 1.56
N SER A 87 -0.53 -8.51 2.12
CA SER A 87 0.11 -8.34 3.42
C SER A 87 1.55 -8.87 3.38
N ARG A 88 2.41 -8.37 4.26
CA ARG A 88 3.82 -8.80 4.35
C ARG A 88 3.99 -10.17 4.97
N SER A 89 2.98 -10.69 5.63
CA SER A 89 3.02 -11.96 6.36
C SER A 89 1.70 -12.73 6.20
N LYS A 90 1.68 -14.02 6.60
CA LYS A 90 0.47 -14.86 6.59
C LYS A 90 -0.70 -14.24 7.36
N HIS A 91 -0.42 -13.45 8.40
CA HIS A 91 -1.43 -12.74 9.19
C HIS A 91 -1.25 -11.24 9.05
N VAL A 92 -2.35 -10.52 8.93
CA VAL A 92 -2.37 -9.05 8.88
C VAL A 92 -1.77 -8.49 10.16
N ARG A 93 -0.84 -7.54 10.01
CA ARG A 93 -0.27 -6.76 11.11
C ARG A 93 -0.88 -5.36 11.13
N LYS A 94 -0.80 -4.70 12.28
CA LYS A 94 -1.30 -3.34 12.43
C LYS A 94 -0.69 -2.40 11.37
N ASP A 95 0.62 -2.44 11.18
CA ASP A 95 1.33 -1.60 10.21
C ASP A 95 0.89 -1.86 8.75
N ASP A 96 0.40 -3.07 8.43
CA ASP A 96 -0.12 -3.38 7.10
C ASP A 96 -1.44 -2.64 6.83
N THR A 97 -2.23 -2.36 7.87
CA THR A 97 -3.53 -1.68 7.76
C THR A 97 -3.41 -0.18 7.52
N GLU A 98 -2.24 0.41 7.73
CA GLU A 98 -1.94 1.83 7.53
C GLU A 98 -1.54 2.16 6.08
N ILE A 99 -1.38 1.15 5.24
CA ILE A 99 -0.85 1.28 3.88
C ILE A 99 -1.99 1.14 2.85
N ALA A 100 -2.41 2.24 2.23
CA ALA A 100 -3.50 2.27 1.26
C ALA A 100 -3.33 1.24 0.11
N LYS A 101 -2.11 1.10 -0.40
CA LYS A 101 -1.79 0.14 -1.46
C LYS A 101 -2.17 -1.30 -1.13
N ASN A 102 -2.17 -1.69 0.14
CA ASN A 102 -2.52 -3.03 0.57
C ASN A 102 -4.01 -3.35 0.43
N TYR A 103 -4.86 -2.35 0.20
CA TYR A 103 -6.30 -2.49 -0.03
C TYR A 103 -6.70 -2.38 -1.50
N LEU A 104 -5.75 -2.15 -2.41
CA LEU A 104 -6.04 -2.01 -3.84
C LEU A 104 -6.25 -3.37 -4.48
N ASP A 105 -7.21 -3.46 -5.39
CA ASP A 105 -7.34 -4.62 -6.24
C ASP A 105 -6.21 -4.67 -7.30
N GLU A 106 -6.13 -5.79 -8.02
CA GLU A 106 -5.07 -6.02 -9.00
C GLU A 106 -5.06 -4.96 -10.11
N LYS A 107 -6.23 -4.52 -10.58
CA LYS A 107 -6.35 -3.51 -11.64
C LYS A 107 -5.93 -2.13 -11.17
N GLU A 108 -6.40 -1.73 -9.99
CA GLU A 108 -6.03 -0.46 -9.36
C GLU A 108 -4.53 -0.41 -9.08
N LEU A 109 -3.96 -1.52 -8.60
CA LEU A 109 -2.53 -1.62 -8.32
C LEU A 109 -1.69 -1.57 -9.60
N ASP A 110 -2.13 -2.28 -10.67
CA ASP A 110 -1.45 -2.24 -11.97
C ASP A 110 -1.47 -0.82 -12.55
N LEU A 111 -2.62 -0.15 -12.53
CA LEU A 111 -2.74 1.21 -13.02
C LEU A 111 -1.87 2.19 -12.23
N LEU A 112 -1.89 2.11 -10.90
CA LEU A 112 -1.03 2.92 -10.05
C LEU A 112 0.45 2.68 -10.37
N ASN A 113 0.87 1.43 -10.51
CA ASN A 113 2.24 1.08 -10.86
C ASN A 113 2.65 1.63 -12.23
N ARG A 114 1.76 1.61 -13.22
CA ARG A 114 2.00 2.20 -14.56
C ARG A 114 2.18 3.70 -14.50
N ILE A 115 1.28 4.42 -13.81
CA ILE A 115 1.37 5.87 -13.64
C ILE A 115 2.73 6.24 -13.03
N VAL A 116 3.12 5.56 -11.97
CA VAL A 116 4.39 5.84 -11.30
C VAL A 116 5.58 5.48 -12.17
N THR A 117 5.56 4.34 -12.87
CA THR A 117 6.64 3.96 -13.80
C THR A 117 6.85 5.01 -14.90
N MET A 118 5.77 5.45 -15.53
CA MET A 118 5.82 6.48 -16.57
C MET A 118 6.35 7.81 -16.02
N TYR A 119 5.96 8.17 -14.80
CA TYR A 119 6.47 9.38 -14.16
C TYR A 119 7.96 9.27 -13.78
N LEU A 120 8.44 8.08 -13.43
CA LEU A 120 9.87 7.82 -13.22
C LEU A 120 10.70 7.98 -14.52
N GLU A 121 10.16 7.50 -15.65
CA GLU A 121 10.77 7.72 -16.97
C GLU A 121 10.89 9.21 -17.28
N PHE A 122 9.83 9.97 -17.00
CA PHE A 122 9.86 11.43 -17.13
C PHE A 122 10.92 12.07 -16.23
N ALA A 123 11.04 11.62 -14.96
CA ALA A 123 12.04 12.12 -14.02
C ALA A 123 13.48 11.87 -14.53
N GLU A 124 13.74 10.67 -15.08
CA GLU A 124 15.03 10.35 -15.69
C GLU A 124 15.36 11.29 -16.88
N LEU A 125 14.37 11.57 -17.72
CA LEU A 125 14.54 12.49 -18.83
C LEU A 125 14.91 13.92 -18.36
N GLN A 126 14.31 14.41 -17.26
CA GLN A 126 14.68 15.70 -16.67
C GLN A 126 16.13 15.70 -16.15
N ALA A 127 16.54 14.59 -15.51
CA ALA A 127 17.89 14.42 -15.00
C ALA A 127 18.94 14.38 -16.16
N LEU A 128 18.65 13.64 -17.23
CA LEU A 128 19.49 13.60 -18.44
C LEU A 128 19.65 14.98 -19.10
N ARG A 129 18.60 15.77 -19.08
CA ARG A 129 18.61 17.16 -19.57
C ARG A 129 19.30 18.14 -18.60
N ARG A 130 19.80 17.67 -17.47
CA ARG A 130 20.43 18.47 -16.41
C ARG A 130 19.53 19.61 -15.92
N LYS A 131 18.22 19.40 -15.89
CA LYS A 131 17.25 20.35 -15.39
C LYS A 131 17.09 20.20 -13.88
N GLN A 132 17.49 21.25 -13.15
CA GLN A 132 17.23 21.30 -11.71
C GLN A 132 15.73 21.50 -11.46
N MET A 133 15.18 20.77 -10.48
CA MET A 133 13.77 20.79 -10.14
C MET A 133 13.60 21.16 -8.67
N THR A 134 12.65 22.06 -8.41
CA THR A 134 12.11 22.27 -7.05
C THR A 134 11.00 21.27 -6.75
N MET A 135 10.61 21.14 -5.49
CA MET A 135 9.43 20.34 -5.10
C MET A 135 8.18 20.81 -5.84
N ARG A 136 7.99 22.11 -5.97
CA ARG A 136 6.86 22.70 -6.70
C ARG A 136 6.87 22.35 -8.19
N ASP A 137 8.06 22.34 -8.82
CA ASP A 137 8.21 21.93 -10.23
C ASP A 137 7.77 20.48 -10.42
N TRP A 138 8.13 19.59 -9.50
CA TRP A 138 7.73 18.20 -9.57
C TRP A 138 6.21 18.02 -9.48
N VAL A 139 5.51 18.74 -8.55
CA VAL A 139 4.04 18.72 -8.49
C VAL A 139 3.42 19.23 -9.79
N SER A 140 3.88 20.37 -10.29
CA SER A 140 3.36 20.94 -11.54
C SER A 140 3.55 19.99 -12.72
N LYS A 141 4.70 19.33 -12.81
CA LYS A 141 4.97 18.36 -13.88
C LYS A 141 4.17 17.08 -13.73
N LEU A 142 3.86 16.63 -12.52
CA LEU A 142 2.93 15.53 -12.30
C LEU A 142 1.53 15.91 -12.80
N ASP A 143 1.03 17.11 -12.48
CA ASP A 143 -0.27 17.58 -12.96
C ASP A 143 -0.33 17.68 -14.49
N ASP A 144 0.71 18.23 -15.13
CA ASP A 144 0.82 18.28 -16.59
C ASP A 144 0.79 16.87 -17.21
N PHE A 145 1.53 15.93 -16.60
CA PHE A 145 1.59 14.53 -17.04
C PHE A 145 0.26 13.82 -16.89
N LEU A 146 -0.42 13.97 -15.75
CA LEU A 146 -1.73 13.35 -15.50
C LEU A 146 -2.79 13.90 -16.47
N LYS A 147 -2.79 15.21 -16.73
CA LYS A 147 -3.67 15.82 -17.75
C LYS A 147 -3.42 15.26 -19.15
N LEU A 148 -2.15 15.14 -19.54
CA LEU A 148 -1.77 14.60 -20.85
C LEU A 148 -2.20 13.13 -21.03
N SER A 149 -2.32 12.42 -19.91
CA SER A 149 -2.74 11.01 -19.87
C SER A 149 -4.24 10.83 -19.60
N ASP A 150 -5.03 11.91 -19.75
CA ASP A 150 -6.49 11.95 -19.55
C ASP A 150 -6.96 11.50 -18.14
N HIS A 151 -6.10 11.66 -17.13
CA HIS A 151 -6.46 11.39 -15.75
C HIS A 151 -7.04 12.63 -15.06
N GLU A 152 -8.05 12.42 -14.22
CA GLU A 152 -8.59 13.47 -13.36
C GLU A 152 -7.55 13.94 -12.33
N LEU A 153 -7.50 15.26 -12.13
CA LEU A 153 -6.60 15.85 -11.14
C LEU A 153 -7.28 15.98 -9.78
N LEU A 154 -6.56 15.56 -8.75
CA LEU A 154 -6.93 15.89 -7.38
C LEU A 154 -6.66 17.39 -7.13
N ASN A 155 -7.73 18.16 -6.91
CA ASN A 155 -7.72 19.59 -6.63
C ASN A 155 -8.21 19.96 -5.23
N HIS A 156 -8.39 18.97 -4.36
CA HIS A 156 -8.84 19.10 -2.97
C HIS A 156 -8.02 18.20 -2.04
N SER A 157 -8.18 18.36 -0.74
CA SER A 157 -7.43 17.58 0.27
C SER A 157 -7.93 16.15 0.50
N GLY A 158 -9.04 15.75 -0.14
CA GLY A 158 -9.80 14.54 0.20
C GLY A 158 -10.88 14.83 1.23
N LYS A 159 -11.79 13.87 1.42
CA LYS A 159 -12.91 13.96 2.37
C LYS A 159 -12.57 13.41 3.75
N ILE A 160 -11.54 12.58 3.83
CA ILE A 160 -11.09 11.87 5.03
C ILE A 160 -9.67 12.30 5.33
N SER A 161 -9.41 12.68 6.57
CA SER A 161 -8.05 12.97 7.04
C SER A 161 -7.24 11.69 7.22
N HIS A 162 -5.93 11.81 7.25
CA HIS A 162 -5.03 10.68 7.51
C HIS A 162 -5.29 10.09 8.90
N GLU A 163 -5.48 10.93 9.88
CA GLU A 163 -5.73 10.59 11.27
C GLU A 163 -7.02 9.77 11.42
N GLU A 164 -8.13 10.23 10.81
CA GLU A 164 -9.41 9.51 10.82
C GLU A 164 -9.30 8.15 10.13
N ALA A 165 -8.55 8.06 9.04
CA ALA A 165 -8.33 6.80 8.34
C ALA A 165 -7.55 5.80 9.19
N LEU A 166 -6.48 6.24 9.87
CA LEU A 166 -5.69 5.40 10.76
C LEU A 166 -6.48 4.97 11.99
N GLU A 167 -7.22 5.88 12.62
CA GLU A 167 -8.07 5.56 13.76
C GLU A 167 -9.06 4.45 13.43
N LYS A 168 -9.78 4.58 12.31
CA LYS A 168 -10.70 3.55 11.86
C LYS A 168 -9.99 2.23 11.57
N ALA A 169 -8.88 2.25 10.85
CA ALA A 169 -8.11 1.04 10.53
C ALA A 169 -7.66 0.31 11.80
N HIS A 170 -7.23 1.05 12.82
CA HIS A 170 -6.83 0.48 14.11
C HIS A 170 -8.01 -0.12 14.88
N ILE A 171 -9.17 0.55 14.89
CA ILE A 171 -10.39 0.00 15.50
C ILE A 171 -10.80 -1.32 14.82
N GLU A 172 -10.79 -1.35 13.49
CA GLU A 172 -11.12 -2.55 12.74
C GLU A 172 -10.05 -3.65 12.96
N TYR A 173 -8.77 -3.31 13.07
CA TYR A 173 -7.72 -4.26 13.38
C TYR A 173 -7.90 -4.92 14.76
N GLU A 174 -8.27 -4.17 15.78
CA GLU A 174 -8.53 -4.74 17.11
C GLU A 174 -9.76 -5.69 17.10
N LYS A 175 -10.78 -5.37 16.33
CA LYS A 175 -11.94 -6.27 16.13
C LYS A 175 -11.50 -7.56 15.40
N TYR A 176 -10.74 -7.44 14.32
CA TYR A 176 -10.21 -8.55 13.54
C TYR A 176 -9.35 -9.46 14.40
N ARG A 177 -8.43 -8.90 15.18
CA ARG A 177 -7.58 -9.64 16.11
C ARG A 177 -8.39 -10.42 17.14
N LYS A 178 -9.43 -9.81 17.72
CA LYS A 178 -10.34 -10.50 18.65
C LYS A 178 -11.10 -11.65 17.99
N ASN A 179 -11.48 -11.50 16.73
CA ASN A 179 -12.16 -12.55 15.98
C ASN A 179 -11.21 -13.72 15.67
N LEU A 180 -9.99 -13.44 15.25
CA LEU A 180 -8.95 -14.45 15.05
C LEU A 180 -8.68 -15.30 16.29
N LEU A 181 -8.68 -14.69 17.49
CA LEU A 181 -8.48 -15.41 18.75
C LEU A 181 -9.65 -16.31 19.13
N LYS A 182 -10.83 -16.15 18.53
CA LYS A 182 -12.00 -17.00 18.72
C LYS A 182 -12.05 -18.15 17.73
N GLU A 183 -11.35 -18.06 16.61
CA GLU A 183 -11.28 -19.14 15.64
C GLU A 183 -10.33 -20.23 16.15
N PRO A 184 -10.74 -21.50 16.08
CA PRO A 184 -9.87 -22.60 16.47
C PRO A 184 -8.63 -22.63 15.56
N THR A 185 -7.47 -22.85 16.16
CA THR A 185 -6.21 -23.04 15.45
C THR A 185 -6.28 -24.26 14.52
N GLU A 186 -5.40 -24.37 13.54
CA GLU A 186 -5.33 -25.54 12.64
C GLU A 186 -5.23 -26.85 13.45
N VAL A 187 -4.40 -26.85 14.51
CA VAL A 187 -4.24 -28.02 15.40
C VAL A 187 -5.55 -28.34 16.14
N GLU A 188 -6.28 -27.32 16.58
CA GLU A 188 -7.60 -27.51 17.23
C GLU A 188 -8.64 -28.00 16.23
N LYS A 189 -8.61 -27.56 14.98
CA LYS A 189 -9.48 -28.07 13.90
C LYS A 189 -9.20 -29.55 13.64
N ASP A 190 -7.92 -29.91 13.48
CA ASP A 190 -7.50 -31.32 13.28
C ASP A 190 -7.92 -32.19 14.46
N PHE A 191 -7.79 -31.68 15.68
CA PHE A 191 -8.23 -32.41 16.89
C PHE A 191 -9.75 -32.61 16.92
N ILE A 192 -10.53 -31.55 16.61
CA ILE A 192 -12.00 -31.62 16.54
C ILE A 192 -12.44 -32.58 15.44
N GLU A 193 -11.75 -32.64 14.32
CA GLU A 193 -12.06 -33.57 13.23
C GLU A 193 -11.75 -35.02 13.63
N ALA A 194 -10.60 -35.26 14.21
CA ALA A 194 -10.24 -36.58 14.75
C ALA A 194 -11.22 -37.07 15.84
N GLU A 195 -11.67 -36.16 16.72
CA GLU A 195 -12.68 -36.49 17.75
C GLU A 195 -14.04 -36.87 17.12
N LYS A 196 -14.45 -36.18 16.06
CA LYS A 196 -15.68 -36.53 15.33
C LYS A 196 -15.58 -37.90 14.63
N GLU A 197 -14.43 -38.21 14.04
CA GLU A 197 -14.21 -39.52 13.43
C GLU A 197 -14.22 -40.64 14.49
N PHE A 198 -13.59 -40.42 15.63
CA PHE A 198 -13.60 -41.38 16.73
C PHE A 198 -15.01 -41.66 17.23
N LYS A 199 -15.83 -40.63 17.43
CA LYS A 199 -17.25 -40.78 17.83
C LYS A 199 -18.08 -41.55 16.79
N LYS A 200 -17.83 -41.35 15.49
CA LYS A 200 -18.47 -42.15 14.43
C LYS A 200 -18.10 -43.62 14.50
N LEU A 201 -16.81 -43.92 14.69
CA LEU A 201 -16.34 -45.32 14.83
C LEU A 201 -16.93 -46.00 16.05
N GLU A 202 -17.05 -45.31 17.19
CA GLU A 202 -17.70 -45.86 18.39
C GLU A 202 -19.20 -46.13 18.17
N SER A 203 -19.90 -45.22 17.48
CA SER A 203 -21.32 -45.39 17.16
C SER A 203 -21.55 -46.59 16.24
N THR A 204 -20.67 -46.80 15.26
CA THR A 204 -20.73 -47.93 14.33
C THR A 204 -20.45 -49.26 15.02
N LYS A 205 -19.51 -49.30 15.98
CA LYS A 205 -19.24 -50.51 16.81
C LYS A 205 -20.42 -50.88 17.73
N LYS A 206 -21.13 -49.90 18.28
CA LYS A 206 -22.32 -50.14 19.11
C LYS A 206 -23.48 -50.76 18.31
N HIS A 207 -23.60 -50.52 17.03
CA HIS A 207 -24.62 -51.14 16.17
C HIS A 207 -24.21 -52.51 15.65
N ALA A 208 -22.91 -52.83 15.62
CA ALA A 208 -22.41 -54.10 15.11
C ALA A 208 -22.47 -55.26 16.13
N TYR A 209 -22.68 -54.98 17.41
CA TYR A 209 -22.84 -56.02 18.46
C TYR A 209 -24.16 -55.82 19.24
N PRO A 210 -25.29 -56.35 18.77
CA PRO A 210 -26.49 -56.40 19.58
C PRO A 210 -26.22 -57.31 20.78
N LYS A 211 -26.51 -56.82 22.01
CA LYS A 211 -26.41 -57.63 23.25
C LYS A 211 -27.20 -58.87 23.04
N ARG A 212 -26.52 -60.08 23.02
CA ARG A 212 -27.16 -61.33 23.16
C ARG A 212 -27.84 -61.35 24.56
N ARG A 213 -29.13 -61.52 24.55
CA ARG A 213 -29.91 -61.86 25.74
C ARG A 213 -29.65 -63.31 26.16
#